data_7667ec73cb466aea66504daf96376068
#
_entry.id   7667ec73cb466aea66504daf96376068
#
_cell.length_a   1.000
_cell.length_b   1.000
_cell.length_c   1.000
_cell.angle_alpha   90.00
_cell.angle_beta   90.00
_cell.angle_gamma   90.00
#
_symmetry.space_group_name_H-M   'P 1'
#
loop_
_entity.id
_entity.type
_entity.pdbx_description
1 polymer ?
#
loop_
_entity_poly.entity_id
_entity_poly.type
_entity_poly.pdbx_seq_one_letter_code
_entity_poly.pdbx_strand_id
1 'polypeptide(L)'
;DKERLIGYMPQLSDFDRTFPISVLEVVLSGLQGHKGIFSRYTKADRAKALDLLETAGVADTARNPIGEVSGGQMQRALLCRAVISDPKLLILDEPANFVDNKFENELYRTLHELNRRMAIVMVSHDIGTISSVVKEIVCVNRRVHRHRSNIITEEQLRNYDCPIQLVSHGHIPHTVLEHHPGDCCCDHE
;
A
#
# COMPACT_ATOMS: atom_id res chain seq x y z
N ASP A 1 3.86 25.16 -0.36
CA ASP A 1 2.82 24.33 0.28
C ASP A 1 2.38 23.10 -0.50
N LYS A 2 3.21 22.61 -1.47
CA LYS A 2 2.89 21.40 -2.26
C LYS A 2 3.03 20.10 -1.42
N GLU A 3 3.90 20.09 -0.44
CA GLU A 3 4.13 18.92 0.45
C GLU A 3 2.90 18.56 1.31
N ARG A 4 2.02 19.53 1.56
CA ARG A 4 0.77 19.35 2.33
C ARG A 4 -0.31 18.59 1.58
N LEU A 5 -0.11 18.33 0.29
CA LEU A 5 -1.10 17.69 -0.58
C LEU A 5 -0.86 16.21 -0.77
N ILE A 6 0.26 15.68 -0.26
CA ILE A 6 0.69 14.30 -0.51
C ILE A 6 0.68 13.52 0.80
N GLY A 7 -0.04 12.41 0.82
CA GLY A 7 0.07 11.36 1.83
C GLY A 7 0.99 10.26 1.31
N TYR A 8 1.87 9.74 2.17
CA TYR A 8 2.79 8.66 1.82
C TYR A 8 2.74 7.55 2.85
N MET A 9 2.55 6.34 2.37
CA MET A 9 2.65 5.10 3.14
C MET A 9 3.87 4.33 2.64
N PRO A 10 4.95 4.27 3.43
CA PRO A 10 6.16 3.52 3.10
C PRO A 10 5.91 2.02 3.19
N GLN A 11 6.81 1.24 2.60
CA GLN A 11 6.87 -0.20 2.78
C GLN A 11 7.06 -0.54 4.26
N LEU A 12 6.39 -1.59 4.73
CA LEU A 12 6.39 -1.98 6.15
C LEU A 12 7.78 -2.36 6.66
N SER A 13 8.66 -2.90 5.80
CA SER A 13 10.04 -3.25 6.10
C SER A 13 10.90 -2.05 6.49
N ASP A 14 10.57 -0.86 5.99
CA ASP A 14 11.35 0.36 6.20
C ASP A 14 11.02 1.06 7.52
N PHE A 15 10.03 0.53 8.27
CA PHE A 15 9.62 1.12 9.52
C PHE A 15 10.38 0.54 10.71
N ASP A 16 11.05 1.42 11.47
CA ASP A 16 11.76 1.03 12.70
C ASP A 16 10.76 0.71 13.82
N ARG A 17 10.64 -0.59 14.13
CA ARG A 17 9.76 -1.09 15.18
C ARG A 17 10.32 -0.88 16.60
N THR A 18 11.59 -0.55 16.73
CA THR A 18 12.23 -0.38 18.03
C THR A 18 11.98 1.00 18.62
N PHE A 19 11.50 1.95 17.81
CA PHE A 19 11.22 3.30 18.25
C PHE A 19 10.02 3.33 19.22
N PRO A 20 10.16 3.86 20.43
CA PRO A 20 9.15 3.80 21.49
C PRO A 20 8.02 4.83 21.26
N ILE A 21 7.25 4.64 20.21
CA ILE A 21 6.13 5.50 19.81
C ILE A 21 4.83 4.70 19.80
N SER A 22 3.75 5.27 20.29
CA SER A 22 2.43 4.63 20.24
C SER A 22 1.81 4.69 18.83
N VAL A 23 0.89 3.76 18.55
CA VAL A 23 0.10 3.75 17.31
C VAL A 23 -0.59 5.10 17.07
N LEU A 24 -1.17 5.70 18.11
CA LEU A 24 -1.82 7.02 18.01
C LEU A 24 -0.82 8.12 17.63
N GLU A 25 0.38 8.11 18.18
CA GLU A 25 1.41 9.10 17.85
C GLU A 25 1.95 8.91 16.43
N VAL A 26 2.06 7.66 15.96
CA VAL A 26 2.36 7.37 14.55
C VAL A 26 1.32 8.01 13.64
N VAL A 27 0.03 7.83 13.90
CA VAL A 27 -1.04 8.43 13.10
C VAL A 27 -0.97 9.96 13.14
N LEU A 28 -0.82 10.55 14.34
CA LEU A 28 -0.71 11.98 14.52
C LEU A 28 0.50 12.59 13.79
N SER A 29 1.60 11.84 13.64
CA SER A 29 2.77 12.32 12.91
C SER A 29 2.48 12.69 11.45
N GLY A 30 1.42 12.12 10.85
CA GLY A 30 0.95 12.51 9.51
C GLY A 30 0.48 13.97 9.40
N LEU A 31 0.26 14.66 10.53
CA LEU A 31 -0.09 16.08 10.57
C LEU A 31 1.13 17.01 10.69
N GLN A 32 2.35 16.49 10.84
CA GLN A 32 3.53 17.34 11.10
C GLN A 32 3.80 18.33 9.98
N GLY A 33 3.62 17.95 8.71
CA GLY A 33 3.75 18.86 7.58
C GLY A 33 2.77 20.05 7.59
N HIS A 34 1.68 19.96 8.35
CA HIS A 34 0.64 20.99 8.49
C HIS A 34 0.84 21.88 9.71
N LYS A 35 1.73 21.49 10.62
CA LYS A 35 1.97 22.17 11.91
C LYS A 35 3.40 22.67 11.98
N GLY A 36 3.61 23.77 12.68
CA GLY A 36 4.97 24.24 12.97
C GLY A 36 5.72 23.22 13.86
N ILE A 37 7.05 23.22 13.76
CA ILE A 37 7.94 22.25 14.43
C ILE A 37 7.69 22.15 15.95
N PHE A 38 7.22 23.22 16.58
CA PHE A 38 6.92 23.28 18.02
C PHE A 38 5.42 23.18 18.35
N SER A 39 4.57 22.92 17.36
CA SER A 39 3.13 22.88 17.57
C SER A 39 2.72 21.56 18.24
N ARG A 40 1.92 21.65 19.30
CA ARG A 40 1.32 20.48 19.95
C ARG A 40 0.08 20.01 19.20
N TYR A 41 -0.18 18.71 19.22
CA TYR A 41 -1.44 18.16 18.73
C TYR A 41 -2.61 18.59 19.61
N THR A 42 -3.65 19.12 18.98
CA THR A 42 -4.87 19.57 19.66
C THR A 42 -5.76 18.38 20.04
N LYS A 43 -6.79 18.64 20.83
CA LYS A 43 -7.84 17.63 21.13
C LYS A 43 -8.55 17.18 19.84
N ALA A 44 -8.78 18.09 18.91
CA ALA A 44 -9.40 17.78 17.61
C ALA A 44 -8.52 16.86 16.76
N ASP A 45 -7.18 17.08 16.72
CA ASP A 45 -6.26 16.19 16.02
C ASP A 45 -6.30 14.78 16.58
N ARG A 46 -6.31 14.65 17.90
CA ARG A 46 -6.38 13.35 18.57
C ARG A 46 -7.71 12.66 18.33
N ALA A 47 -8.82 13.39 18.35
CA ALA A 47 -10.14 12.85 18.02
C ALA A 47 -10.18 12.33 16.57
N LYS A 48 -9.66 13.11 15.61
CA LYS A 48 -9.56 12.69 14.20
C LYS A 48 -8.72 11.43 14.03
N ALA A 49 -7.58 11.35 14.74
CA ALA A 49 -6.71 10.17 14.67
C ALA A 49 -7.40 8.92 15.24
N LEU A 50 -8.12 9.04 16.36
CA LEU A 50 -8.87 7.94 16.96
C LEU A 50 -10.03 7.48 16.07
N ASP A 51 -10.76 8.40 15.44
CA ASP A 51 -11.83 8.10 14.49
C ASP A 51 -11.32 7.33 13.27
N LEU A 52 -10.15 7.71 12.76
CA LEU A 52 -9.49 6.96 11.69
C LEU A 52 -9.08 5.55 12.12
N LEU A 53 -8.52 5.40 13.33
CA LEU A 53 -8.16 4.10 13.88
C LEU A 53 -9.39 3.21 14.14
N GLU A 54 -10.51 3.81 14.58
CA GLU A 54 -11.80 3.12 14.74
C GLU A 54 -12.31 2.61 13.38
N THR A 55 -12.34 3.49 12.39
CA THR A 55 -12.74 3.15 11.01
C THR A 55 -11.85 2.04 10.41
N ALA A 56 -10.56 2.05 10.75
CA ALA A 56 -9.61 1.02 10.34
C ALA A 56 -9.69 -0.26 11.18
N GLY A 57 -10.49 -0.30 12.25
CA GLY A 57 -10.67 -1.46 13.12
C GLY A 57 -9.44 -1.80 13.98
N VAL A 58 -8.68 -0.78 14.40
CA VAL A 58 -7.46 -0.91 15.24
C VAL A 58 -7.40 0.10 16.38
N ALA A 59 -8.53 0.68 16.78
CA ALA A 59 -8.60 1.68 17.85
C ALA A 59 -8.16 1.15 19.21
N ASP A 60 -8.36 -0.14 19.47
CA ASP A 60 -7.92 -0.84 20.67
C ASP A 60 -6.40 -0.82 20.85
N THR A 61 -5.65 -0.73 19.76
CA THR A 61 -4.19 -0.67 19.77
C THR A 61 -3.62 0.74 19.90
N ALA A 62 -4.46 1.79 19.95
CA ALA A 62 -4.02 3.19 19.90
C ALA A 62 -2.93 3.57 20.90
N ARG A 63 -2.92 2.94 22.09
CA ARG A 63 -1.95 3.20 23.15
C ARG A 63 -0.76 2.24 23.14
N ASN A 64 -0.80 1.18 22.34
CA ASN A 64 0.26 0.19 22.29
C ASN A 64 1.47 0.77 21.55
N PRO A 65 2.70 0.38 21.95
CA PRO A 65 3.89 0.64 21.15
C PRO A 65 3.72 0.06 19.75
N ILE A 66 4.16 0.80 18.72
CA ILE A 66 4.01 0.37 17.33
C ILE A 66 4.75 -0.94 17.02
N GLY A 67 5.82 -1.22 17.76
CA GLY A 67 6.59 -2.47 17.64
C GLY A 67 5.86 -3.70 18.15
N GLU A 68 4.85 -3.55 19.01
CA GLU A 68 4.14 -4.65 19.67
C GLU A 68 2.85 -5.06 18.93
N VAL A 69 2.44 -4.29 17.91
CA VAL A 69 1.25 -4.62 17.12
C VAL A 69 1.56 -5.57 15.96
N SER A 70 0.56 -6.31 15.49
CA SER A 70 0.70 -7.19 14.33
C SER A 70 1.04 -6.40 13.06
N GLY A 71 1.59 -7.07 12.03
CA GLY A 71 1.90 -6.44 10.74
C GLY A 71 0.68 -5.77 10.11
N GLY A 72 -0.49 -6.44 10.13
CA GLY A 72 -1.73 -5.88 9.60
C GLY A 72 -2.25 -4.68 10.40
N GLN A 73 -2.13 -4.69 11.74
CA GLN A 73 -2.48 -3.54 12.57
C GLN A 73 -1.57 -2.34 12.31
N MET A 74 -0.27 -2.59 12.18
CA MET A 74 0.72 -1.56 11.84
C MET A 74 0.43 -0.97 10.46
N GLN A 75 0.10 -1.79 9.48
CA GLN A 75 -0.22 -1.34 8.13
C GLN A 75 -1.46 -0.44 8.10
N ARG A 76 -2.51 -0.80 8.85
CA ARG A 76 -3.71 0.04 9.03
C ARG A 76 -3.35 1.37 9.69
N ALA A 77 -2.50 1.36 10.70
CA ALA A 77 -2.03 2.58 11.36
C ALA A 77 -1.22 3.48 10.41
N LEU A 78 -0.34 2.91 9.57
CA LEU A 78 0.41 3.64 8.56
C LEU A 78 -0.49 4.23 7.47
N LEU A 79 -1.55 3.52 7.06
CA LEU A 79 -2.56 4.07 6.16
C LEU A 79 -3.30 5.25 6.81
N CYS A 80 -3.73 5.12 8.08
CA CYS A 80 -4.35 6.22 8.84
C CYS A 80 -3.41 7.44 8.91
N ARG A 81 -2.11 7.22 9.16
CA ARG A 81 -1.08 8.26 9.13
C ARG A 81 -1.01 8.96 7.78
N ALA A 82 -1.05 8.22 6.69
CA ALA A 82 -0.94 8.78 5.34
C ALA A 82 -2.16 9.63 4.95
N VAL A 83 -3.36 9.32 5.50
CA VAL A 83 -4.62 10.01 5.12
C VAL A 83 -5.10 11.06 6.12
N ILE A 84 -4.53 11.14 7.33
CA ILE A 84 -5.01 12.05 8.40
C ILE A 84 -4.99 13.52 7.99
N SER A 85 -4.09 13.91 7.09
CA SER A 85 -3.95 15.28 6.60
C SER A 85 -4.91 15.63 5.46
N ASP A 86 -5.82 14.72 5.06
CA ASP A 86 -6.72 14.85 3.92
C ASP A 86 -5.95 15.21 2.62
N PRO A 87 -4.98 14.38 2.19
CA PRO A 87 -4.16 14.66 1.03
C PRO A 87 -4.99 14.67 -0.27
N LYS A 88 -4.47 15.30 -1.32
CA LYS A 88 -5.03 15.22 -2.67
C LYS A 88 -4.45 14.06 -3.48
N LEU A 89 -3.25 13.62 -3.11
CA LEU A 89 -2.55 12.48 -3.69
C LEU A 89 -2.08 11.56 -2.55
N LEU A 90 -2.43 10.30 -2.64
CA LEU A 90 -1.94 9.24 -1.75
C LEU A 90 -0.99 8.34 -2.53
N ILE A 91 0.23 8.18 -2.03
CA ILE A 91 1.24 7.27 -2.58
C ILE A 91 1.40 6.12 -1.60
N LEU A 92 1.26 4.90 -2.10
CA LEU A 92 1.35 3.65 -1.33
C LEU A 92 2.47 2.80 -1.92
N ASP A 93 3.40 2.37 -1.07
CA ASP A 93 4.50 1.50 -1.45
C ASP A 93 4.28 0.10 -0.86
N GLU A 94 4.03 -0.87 -1.74
CA GLU A 94 3.73 -2.28 -1.41
C GLU A 94 2.67 -2.43 -0.29
N PRO A 95 1.48 -1.84 -0.43
CA PRO A 95 0.51 -1.73 0.67
C PRO A 95 -0.16 -3.04 1.05
N ALA A 96 -0.04 -4.09 0.26
CA ALA A 96 -0.60 -5.42 0.52
C ALA A 96 0.45 -6.46 0.94
N ASN A 97 1.73 -6.08 1.09
CA ASN A 97 2.75 -7.02 1.52
C ASN A 97 2.53 -7.48 2.97
N PHE A 98 2.72 -8.78 3.20
CA PHE A 98 2.65 -9.41 4.54
C PHE A 98 1.27 -9.42 5.20
N VAL A 99 0.20 -9.33 4.43
CA VAL A 99 -1.18 -9.40 4.94
C VAL A 99 -1.91 -10.62 4.38
N ASP A 100 -2.92 -11.08 5.11
CA ASP A 100 -3.79 -12.15 4.62
C ASP A 100 -4.81 -11.65 3.59
N ASN A 101 -5.38 -12.56 2.81
CA ASN A 101 -6.34 -12.24 1.74
C ASN A 101 -7.58 -11.48 2.25
N LYS A 102 -7.97 -11.67 3.51
CA LYS A 102 -9.13 -10.97 4.09
C LYS A 102 -8.81 -9.50 4.28
N PHE A 103 -7.65 -9.20 4.85
CA PHE A 103 -7.18 -7.83 5.04
C PHE A 103 -6.93 -7.13 3.71
N GLU A 104 -6.36 -7.83 2.74
CA GLU A 104 -6.11 -7.30 1.40
C GLU A 104 -7.40 -6.80 0.75
N ASN A 105 -8.49 -7.59 0.79
CA ASN A 105 -9.79 -7.19 0.28
C ASN A 105 -10.36 -5.95 1.01
N GLU A 106 -10.18 -5.87 2.33
CA GLU A 106 -10.61 -4.70 3.12
C GLU A 106 -9.80 -3.45 2.76
N LEU A 107 -8.48 -3.60 2.53
CA LEU A 107 -7.60 -2.53 2.09
C LEU A 107 -8.06 -1.97 0.75
N TYR A 108 -8.25 -2.82 -0.27
CA TYR A 108 -8.67 -2.37 -1.60
C TYR A 108 -10.04 -1.71 -1.59
N ARG A 109 -10.99 -2.20 -0.77
CA ARG A 109 -12.28 -1.52 -0.57
C ARG A 109 -12.09 -0.13 0.02
N THR A 110 -11.23 0.01 1.03
CA THR A 110 -10.90 1.31 1.64
C THR A 110 -10.25 2.25 0.63
N LEU A 111 -9.31 1.76 -0.17
CA LEU A 111 -8.67 2.54 -1.23
C LEU A 111 -9.66 2.98 -2.30
N HIS A 112 -10.64 2.14 -2.65
CA HIS A 112 -11.69 2.51 -3.59
C HIS A 112 -12.53 3.69 -3.08
N GLU A 113 -12.92 3.68 -1.80
CA GLU A 113 -13.65 4.79 -1.18
C GLU A 113 -12.79 6.07 -1.10
N LEU A 114 -11.52 5.95 -0.73
CA LEU A 114 -10.57 7.07 -0.70
C LEU A 114 -10.37 7.68 -2.10
N ASN A 115 -10.36 6.85 -3.16
CA ASN A 115 -10.17 7.31 -4.54
C ASN A 115 -11.31 8.21 -5.07
N ARG A 116 -12.44 8.29 -4.36
CA ARG A 116 -13.51 9.25 -4.69
C ARG A 116 -13.14 10.69 -4.40
N ARG A 117 -12.20 10.92 -3.47
CA ARG A 117 -11.81 12.26 -2.99
C ARG A 117 -10.35 12.61 -3.21
N MET A 118 -9.50 11.64 -3.51
CA MET A 118 -8.08 11.84 -3.74
C MET A 118 -7.56 10.95 -4.86
N ALA A 119 -6.49 11.37 -5.54
CA ALA A 119 -5.76 10.49 -6.46
C ALA A 119 -4.93 9.49 -5.66
N ILE A 120 -4.83 8.25 -6.16
CA ILE A 120 -4.03 7.19 -5.51
C ILE A 120 -3.02 6.67 -6.53
N VAL A 121 -1.76 6.60 -6.11
CA VAL A 121 -0.67 5.91 -6.81
C VAL A 121 -0.20 4.77 -5.92
N MET A 122 -0.20 3.56 -6.45
CA MET A 122 0.24 2.37 -5.73
C MET A 122 1.42 1.74 -6.47
N VAL A 123 2.50 1.49 -5.76
CA VAL A 123 3.64 0.71 -6.24
C VAL A 123 3.45 -0.73 -5.76
N SER A 124 3.55 -1.69 -6.66
CA SER A 124 3.50 -3.11 -6.32
C SER A 124 4.21 -3.93 -7.38
N HIS A 125 4.72 -5.08 -6.97
CA HIS A 125 5.29 -6.09 -7.86
C HIS A 125 4.27 -7.21 -8.18
N ASP A 126 3.11 -7.24 -7.52
CA ASP A 126 2.03 -8.20 -7.77
C ASP A 126 0.99 -7.63 -8.74
N ILE A 127 1.22 -7.84 -10.04
CA ILE A 127 0.33 -7.37 -11.09
C ILE A 127 -1.02 -8.12 -11.06
N GLY A 128 -1.03 -9.39 -10.65
CA GLY A 128 -2.23 -10.22 -10.65
C GLY A 128 -3.33 -9.64 -9.77
N THR A 129 -2.98 -9.28 -8.56
CA THR A 129 -3.91 -8.73 -7.58
C THR A 129 -4.32 -7.30 -7.89
N ILE A 130 -3.34 -6.43 -8.22
CA ILE A 130 -3.62 -5.00 -8.42
C ILE A 130 -4.41 -4.70 -9.69
N SER A 131 -4.30 -5.53 -10.74
CA SER A 131 -4.99 -5.31 -12.01
C SER A 131 -6.51 -5.22 -11.84
N SER A 132 -7.08 -5.92 -10.87
CA SER A 132 -8.53 -5.87 -10.59
C SER A 132 -8.99 -4.58 -9.90
N VAL A 133 -8.08 -3.80 -9.33
CA VAL A 133 -8.38 -2.67 -8.43
C VAL A 133 -8.04 -1.32 -9.07
N VAL A 134 -7.00 -1.28 -9.92
CA VAL A 134 -6.49 -0.04 -10.52
C VAL A 134 -7.21 0.30 -11.83
N LYS A 135 -7.15 1.57 -12.21
CA LYS A 135 -7.73 2.08 -13.48
C LYS A 135 -6.71 2.10 -14.60
N GLU A 136 -5.47 2.36 -14.26
CA GLU A 136 -4.33 2.49 -15.18
C GLU A 136 -3.11 1.83 -14.57
N ILE A 137 -2.24 1.30 -15.42
CA ILE A 137 -0.98 0.67 -15.00
C ILE A 137 0.18 1.38 -15.67
N VAL A 138 1.23 1.64 -14.90
CA VAL A 138 2.50 2.16 -15.39
C VAL A 138 3.57 1.12 -15.10
N CYS A 139 4.07 0.48 -16.14
CA CYS A 139 5.19 -0.46 -16.03
C CYS A 139 6.52 0.28 -16.09
N VAL A 140 7.40 0.00 -15.14
CA VAL A 140 8.74 0.60 -15.06
C VAL A 140 9.78 -0.53 -15.10
N ASN A 141 10.47 -0.64 -16.24
CA ASN A 141 11.62 -1.54 -16.41
C ASN A 141 12.61 -0.89 -17.39
N ARG A 142 13.64 -0.20 -16.92
CA ARG A 142 14.56 0.63 -17.72
C ARG A 142 13.89 1.66 -18.62
N ARG A 143 12.64 1.41 -19.02
CA ARG A 143 11.75 2.30 -19.75
C ARG A 143 10.43 2.40 -18.99
N VAL A 144 9.67 3.45 -19.26
CA VAL A 144 8.36 3.69 -18.64
C VAL A 144 7.28 3.54 -19.72
N HIS A 145 6.32 2.66 -19.45
CA HIS A 145 5.18 2.41 -20.35
C HIS A 145 3.88 2.58 -19.57
N ARG A 146 3.02 3.49 -20.05
CA ARG A 146 1.71 3.74 -19.46
C ARG A 146 0.62 3.02 -20.24
N HIS A 147 -0.13 2.20 -19.56
CA HIS A 147 -1.36 1.55 -20.05
C HIS A 147 -2.56 2.32 -19.51
N ARG A 148 -3.40 2.82 -20.42
CA ARG A 148 -4.67 3.50 -20.06
C ARG A 148 -5.78 2.50 -19.71
N SER A 149 -5.41 1.32 -19.26
CA SER A 149 -6.28 0.21 -18.90
C SER A 149 -5.63 -0.57 -17.77
N ASN A 150 -6.44 -1.28 -17.02
CA ASN A 150 -6.00 -2.28 -16.04
C ASN A 150 -5.73 -3.65 -16.67
N ILE A 151 -5.96 -3.81 -17.97
CA ILE A 151 -5.68 -5.05 -18.72
C ILE A 151 -4.36 -4.87 -19.46
N ILE A 152 -3.40 -5.76 -19.18
CA ILE A 152 -2.15 -5.88 -19.92
C ILE A 152 -2.25 -7.11 -20.79
N THR A 153 -2.06 -6.96 -22.10
CA THR A 153 -2.06 -8.09 -23.04
C THR A 153 -0.71 -8.79 -23.07
N GLU A 154 -0.69 -10.08 -23.44
CA GLU A 154 0.56 -10.83 -23.62
C GLU A 154 1.52 -10.16 -24.61
N GLU A 155 0.99 -9.58 -25.69
CA GLU A 155 1.78 -8.84 -26.67
C GLU A 155 2.49 -7.64 -26.03
N GLN A 156 1.79 -6.93 -25.14
CA GLN A 156 2.38 -5.82 -24.39
C GLN A 156 3.47 -6.31 -23.44
N LEU A 157 3.27 -7.42 -22.74
CA LEU A 157 4.28 -8.00 -21.84
C LEU A 157 5.54 -8.41 -22.59
N ARG A 158 5.41 -9.05 -23.75
CA ARG A 158 6.57 -9.44 -24.61
C ARG A 158 7.35 -8.22 -25.10
N ASN A 159 6.66 -7.14 -25.46
CA ASN A 159 7.29 -5.92 -25.95
C ASN A 159 8.06 -5.15 -24.85
N TYR A 160 7.81 -5.44 -23.58
CA TYR A 160 8.44 -4.72 -22.46
C TYR A 160 9.59 -5.47 -21.81
N ASP A 161 9.98 -6.63 -22.38
CA ASP A 161 11.03 -7.48 -21.78
C ASP A 161 10.71 -7.79 -20.29
N CYS A 162 9.42 -7.95 -19.99
CA CYS A 162 8.93 -8.17 -18.64
C CYS A 162 8.91 -9.70 -18.40
N PRO A 163 9.64 -10.22 -17.42
CA PRO A 163 9.74 -11.67 -17.16
C PRO A 163 8.46 -12.26 -16.53
N ILE A 164 7.31 -11.65 -16.77
CA ILE A 164 6.04 -12.06 -16.20
C ILE A 164 5.24 -12.79 -17.26
N GLN A 165 4.98 -14.08 -17.06
CA GLN A 165 3.98 -14.82 -17.80
C GLN A 165 2.63 -14.72 -17.11
N LEU A 166 1.61 -14.19 -17.79
CA LEU A 166 0.24 -14.24 -17.33
C LEU A 166 -0.38 -15.59 -17.76
N VAL A 167 -0.65 -16.45 -16.80
CA VAL A 167 -1.45 -17.66 -17.03
C VAL A 167 -2.88 -17.33 -16.62
N SER A 168 -3.79 -17.22 -17.59
CA SER A 168 -5.21 -17.05 -17.29
C SER A 168 -5.92 -18.41 -17.33
N HIS A 169 -6.43 -18.83 -16.17
CA HIS A 169 -7.42 -19.89 -16.09
C HIS A 169 -8.78 -19.26 -15.80
N GLY A 170 -9.57 -19.00 -16.87
CA GLY A 170 -10.86 -18.32 -16.76
C GLY A 170 -10.76 -16.79 -16.79
N HIS A 171 -11.69 -16.10 -16.12
CA HIS A 171 -11.80 -14.63 -16.15
C HIS A 171 -10.85 -13.89 -15.21
N ILE A 172 -10.01 -14.58 -14.45
CA ILE A 172 -9.06 -14.00 -13.51
C ILE A 172 -7.64 -14.37 -13.95
N PRO A 173 -6.80 -13.42 -14.34
CA PRO A 173 -5.40 -13.69 -14.64
C PRO A 173 -4.62 -13.98 -13.38
N HIS A 174 -3.81 -15.04 -13.38
CA HIS A 174 -2.83 -15.34 -12.35
C HIS A 174 -1.42 -15.07 -12.88
N THR A 175 -0.54 -14.53 -12.04
CA THR A 175 0.85 -14.29 -12.37
C THR A 175 1.67 -15.54 -12.05
N VAL A 176 2.42 -16.07 -13.01
CA VAL A 176 3.38 -17.15 -12.81
C VAL A 176 4.76 -16.61 -13.18
N LEU A 177 5.72 -16.73 -12.27
CA LEU A 177 7.13 -16.42 -12.54
C LEU A 177 7.70 -17.49 -13.48
N GLU A 178 8.40 -17.09 -14.53
CA GLU A 178 9.18 -18.03 -15.35
C GLU A 178 10.27 -18.71 -14.51
N HIS A 179 10.37 -20.03 -14.62
CA HIS A 179 11.51 -20.77 -14.10
C HIS A 179 12.79 -20.30 -14.80
N HIS A 180 13.80 -19.92 -14.02
CA HIS A 180 15.14 -19.80 -14.57
C HIS A 180 15.57 -21.14 -15.16
N PRO A 181 16.11 -21.20 -16.39
CA PRO A 181 16.73 -22.41 -16.93
C PRO A 181 18.08 -22.62 -16.23
N GLY A 182 18.05 -23.37 -15.15
CA GLY A 182 19.23 -23.73 -14.38
C GLY A 182 18.82 -24.51 -13.14
N ASP A 183 19.05 -25.82 -13.15
CA ASP A 183 19.02 -26.78 -12.06
C ASP A 183 17.62 -27.26 -11.58
N CYS A 184 17.08 -28.23 -12.30
CA CYS A 184 16.33 -29.31 -11.69
C CYS A 184 16.97 -30.65 -12.02
N CYS A 185 17.98 -31.03 -11.26
CA CYS A 185 18.31 -32.45 -11.03
C CYS A 185 17.36 -32.95 -9.97
N CYS A 186 16.32 -33.65 -10.36
CA CYS A 186 15.59 -34.58 -9.52
C CYS A 186 15.22 -35.78 -10.38
N ASP A 187 16.23 -36.63 -10.62
CA ASP A 187 16.01 -38.04 -10.91
C ASP A 187 15.48 -38.68 -9.63
N HIS A 188 14.29 -39.21 -9.69
CA HIS A 188 13.83 -40.24 -8.78
C HIS A 188 13.29 -41.40 -9.58
N GLU A 189 14.06 -42.52 -9.52
CA GLU A 189 13.58 -43.85 -9.77
C GLU A 189 12.39 -44.24 -8.85
#